data_5230c291aeeaf1a71a91a143beb8f22b
#
_entry.id   5230c291aeeaf1a71a91a143beb8f22b
#
_cell.length_a   1.000
_cell.length_b   1.000
_cell.length_c   1.000
_cell.angle_alpha   90.00
_cell.angle_beta   90.00
_cell.angle_gamma   90.00
#
_symmetry.space_group_name_H-M   'P 1'
#
loop_
_entity.id
_entity.type
_entity.pdbx_description
1 polymer ?
#
loop_
_entity_poly.entity_id
_entity_poly.type
_entity_poly.pdbx_seq_one_letter_code
_entity_poly.pdbx_strand_id
1 'polypeptide(L)'
;MNTQYINRVELQGRVGTVRISPVHDTIVANFSVMTEHIYQTSDGNKVVEATWMCVAAFEGGEVNIQSLTRGAIVHLTGRLRTNRYIDASGAEKVFTEVLASSLKVLG
;
A
#
# COMPACT_ATOMS: atom_id res chain seq x y z
N MET A 1 -11.93 20.25 16.72
CA MET A 1 -11.09 19.23 16.04
C MET A 1 -9.69 19.77 15.84
N ASN A 2 -8.70 18.94 16.13
CA ASN A 2 -7.31 19.33 15.95
C ASN A 2 -6.88 19.05 14.53
N THR A 3 -6.43 20.08 13.81
CA THR A 3 -6.01 19.96 12.42
C THR A 3 -4.50 20.11 12.25
N GLN A 4 -3.74 19.98 13.34
CA GLN A 4 -2.29 20.13 13.30
C GLN A 4 -1.57 18.94 12.68
N TYR A 5 -2.21 17.78 12.62
CA TYR A 5 -1.57 16.57 12.15
C TYR A 5 -2.11 16.18 10.79
N ILE A 6 -1.20 15.82 9.90
CA ILE A 6 -1.54 15.34 8.57
C ILE A 6 -0.85 14.01 8.36
N ASN A 7 -1.61 13.02 7.90
CA ASN A 7 -1.09 11.71 7.54
C ASN A 7 -1.81 11.28 6.28
N ARG A 8 -1.17 11.48 5.14
CA ARG A 8 -1.77 11.24 3.86
C ARG A 8 -0.75 10.65 2.92
N VAL A 9 -1.14 9.60 2.20
CA VAL A 9 -0.30 8.91 1.23
C VAL A 9 -1.09 8.79 -0.05
N GLU A 10 -0.44 9.04 -1.16
CA GLU A 10 -0.98 8.78 -2.48
C GLU A 10 0.04 7.95 -3.24
N LEU A 11 -0.38 6.83 -3.80
CA LEU A 11 0.48 5.94 -4.56
C LEU A 11 -0.17 5.60 -5.89
N GLN A 12 0.64 5.55 -6.93
CA GLN A 12 0.27 4.94 -8.19
C GLN A 12 1.41 4.05 -8.62
N GLY A 13 1.12 2.77 -8.80
CA GLY A 13 2.19 1.83 -9.11
C GLY A 13 1.66 0.46 -9.45
N ARG A 14 2.58 -0.49 -9.52
CA ARG A 14 2.29 -1.85 -9.94
C ARG A 14 2.16 -2.76 -8.74
N VAL A 15 1.09 -3.55 -8.74
CA VAL A 15 0.82 -4.51 -7.66
C VAL A 15 1.77 -5.70 -7.79
N GLY A 16 2.39 -6.08 -6.70
CA GLY A 16 3.23 -7.27 -6.62
C GLY A 16 2.45 -8.47 -6.15
N THR A 17 2.36 -8.67 -4.83
CA THR A 17 1.63 -9.80 -4.25
C THR A 17 0.26 -9.32 -3.79
N VAL A 18 -0.73 -10.22 -3.86
CA VAL A 18 -2.09 -9.94 -3.41
C VAL A 18 -2.57 -11.11 -2.57
N ARG A 19 -3.14 -10.82 -1.41
CA ARG A 19 -3.83 -11.80 -0.58
C ARG A 19 -5.15 -11.20 -0.14
N ILE A 20 -6.23 -11.91 -0.43
CA ILE A 20 -7.59 -11.47 -0.11
C ILE A 20 -8.14 -12.41 0.95
N SER A 21 -8.67 -11.84 2.02
CA SER A 21 -9.16 -12.60 3.16
C SER A 21 -10.49 -12.04 3.63
N PRO A 22 -11.42 -12.91 4.08
CA PRO A 22 -12.63 -12.42 4.71
C PRO A 22 -12.32 -11.91 6.12
N VAL A 23 -12.98 -10.82 6.50
CA VAL A 23 -12.89 -10.25 7.84
C VAL A 23 -14.28 -9.83 8.24
N HIS A 24 -14.89 -10.57 9.17
CA HIS A 24 -16.29 -10.37 9.58
C HIS A 24 -17.22 -10.45 8.37
N ASP A 25 -17.93 -9.39 8.03
CA ASP A 25 -18.87 -9.35 6.91
C ASP A 25 -18.33 -8.59 5.71
N THR A 26 -17.02 -8.40 5.64
CA THR A 26 -16.38 -7.76 4.50
C THR A 26 -15.14 -8.56 4.09
N ILE A 27 -14.38 -8.05 3.14
CA ILE A 27 -13.13 -8.65 2.73
C ILE A 27 -12.04 -7.57 2.75
N VAL A 28 -10.83 -8.01 3.03
CA VAL A 28 -9.66 -7.15 3.03
C VAL A 28 -8.64 -7.68 2.03
N ALA A 29 -8.05 -6.79 1.26
CA ALA A 29 -6.92 -7.10 0.41
C ALA A 29 -5.65 -6.58 1.07
N ASN A 30 -4.67 -7.47 1.21
CA ASN A 30 -3.32 -7.09 1.62
C ASN A 30 -2.42 -7.29 0.41
N PHE A 31 -1.77 -6.23 -0.02
CA PHE A 31 -0.98 -6.29 -1.25
C PHE A 31 0.20 -5.34 -1.15
N SER A 32 1.14 -5.54 -2.07
CA SER A 32 2.29 -4.66 -2.19
C SER A 32 2.16 -3.84 -3.46
N VAL A 33 2.65 -2.61 -3.41
CA VAL A 33 2.68 -1.71 -4.56
C VAL A 33 4.11 -1.24 -4.75
N MET A 34 4.59 -1.36 -5.98
CA MET A 34 5.91 -0.88 -6.37
C MET A 34 5.77 0.44 -7.10
N THR A 35 6.55 1.41 -6.66
CA THR A 35 6.72 2.67 -7.37
C THR A 35 8.19 2.82 -7.74
N GLU A 36 8.44 3.58 -8.81
CA GLU A 36 9.81 3.84 -9.24
C GLU A 36 10.05 5.33 -9.26
N HIS A 37 11.23 5.72 -8.81
CA HIS A 37 11.71 7.08 -8.92
C HIS A 37 12.98 7.07 -9.74
N ILE A 38 13.02 7.88 -10.79
CA ILE A 38 14.17 7.95 -11.69
C ILE A 38 14.84 9.29 -11.47
N TYR A 39 16.15 9.25 -11.23
CA TYR A 39 16.93 10.47 -11.08
C TYR A 39 18.27 10.30 -11.77
N GLN A 40 18.95 11.43 -11.97
CA GLN A 40 20.24 11.47 -12.64
C GLN A 40 21.30 11.92 -11.64
N THR A 41 22.42 11.19 -11.62
CA THR A 41 23.54 11.53 -10.76
C THR A 41 24.36 12.65 -11.41
N SER A 42 25.29 13.21 -10.64
CA SER A 42 26.10 14.32 -11.11
C SER A 42 27.01 13.95 -12.30
N ASP A 43 27.33 12.68 -12.46
CA ASP A 43 28.14 12.19 -13.58
C ASP A 43 27.31 11.78 -14.80
N GLY A 44 26.01 12.06 -14.79
CA GLY A 44 25.15 11.83 -15.93
C GLY A 44 24.48 10.47 -16.00
N ASN A 45 24.71 9.60 -15.04
CA ASN A 45 24.08 8.27 -15.01
C ASN A 45 22.67 8.36 -14.48
N LYS A 46 21.77 7.57 -15.09
CA LYS A 46 20.40 7.42 -14.58
C LYS A 46 20.33 6.33 -13.54
N VAL A 47 19.60 6.60 -12.47
CA VAL A 47 19.37 5.64 -11.39
C VAL A 47 17.86 5.47 -11.24
N VAL A 48 17.43 4.21 -11.16
CA VAL A 48 16.03 3.85 -10.91
C VAL A 48 15.93 3.27 -9.51
N GLU A 49 15.13 3.92 -8.66
CA GLU A 49 14.88 3.48 -7.30
C GLU A 49 13.49 2.87 -7.22
N ALA A 50 13.40 1.60 -6.88
CA ALA A 50 12.12 0.94 -6.67
C ALA A 50 11.81 0.92 -5.18
N THR A 51 10.59 1.29 -4.84
CA THR A 51 10.09 1.24 -3.47
C THR A 51 8.86 0.36 -3.43
N TRP A 52 8.84 -0.57 -2.50
CA TRP A 52 7.71 -1.45 -2.25
C TRP A 52 7.00 -1.03 -0.98
N MET A 53 5.68 -0.88 -1.07
CA MET A 53 4.87 -0.48 0.08
C MET A 53 3.76 -1.48 0.30
N CYS A 54 3.57 -1.87 1.56
CA CYS A 54 2.47 -2.76 1.94
C CYS A 54 1.20 -1.94 2.12
N VAL A 55 0.10 -2.43 1.58
CA VAL A 55 -1.19 -1.76 1.61
C VAL A 55 -2.25 -2.72 2.12
N ALA A 56 -3.13 -2.22 2.97
CA ALA A 56 -4.35 -2.92 3.37
C ALA A 56 -5.54 -2.12 2.87
N ALA A 57 -6.49 -2.81 2.23
CA ALA A 57 -7.68 -2.16 1.68
C ALA A 57 -8.90 -3.01 2.00
N PHE A 58 -9.88 -2.41 2.71
CA PHE A 58 -11.14 -3.08 3.01
C PHE A 58 -12.15 -2.70 1.93
N GLU A 59 -12.82 -3.72 1.38
CA GLU A 59 -13.81 -3.51 0.32
C GLU A 59 -14.94 -2.61 0.80
N GLY A 60 -15.32 -1.66 -0.01
CA GLY A 60 -16.44 -0.78 0.26
C GLY A 60 -16.15 0.66 -0.10
N GLY A 61 -17.19 1.45 -0.31
CA GLY A 61 -17.05 2.87 -0.62
C GLY A 61 -16.19 3.09 -1.85
N GLU A 62 -15.13 3.87 -1.68
CA GLU A 62 -14.21 4.19 -2.77
C GLU A 62 -13.13 3.13 -2.97
N VAL A 63 -13.18 2.00 -2.25
CA VAL A 63 -12.22 0.92 -2.36
C VAL A 63 -12.86 -0.22 -3.11
N ASN A 64 -12.34 -0.52 -4.30
CA ASN A 64 -12.82 -1.61 -5.14
C ASN A 64 -11.67 -2.57 -5.41
N ILE A 65 -11.77 -3.79 -4.88
CA ILE A 65 -10.69 -4.78 -4.99
C ILE A 65 -10.98 -5.88 -6.00
N GLN A 66 -12.07 -5.78 -6.76
CA GLN A 66 -12.50 -6.87 -7.66
C GLN A 66 -11.49 -7.17 -8.76
N SER A 67 -10.86 -6.14 -9.32
CA SER A 67 -9.90 -6.33 -10.40
C SER A 67 -8.46 -6.31 -9.93
N LEU A 68 -8.26 -6.41 -8.62
CA LEU A 68 -6.93 -6.33 -8.03
C LEU A 68 -6.20 -7.65 -8.22
N THR A 69 -5.18 -7.64 -9.06
CA THR A 69 -4.38 -8.82 -9.35
C THR A 69 -2.91 -8.42 -9.43
N ARG A 70 -2.05 -9.42 -9.32
CA ARG A 70 -0.61 -9.20 -9.51
C ARG A 70 -0.34 -8.63 -10.88
N GLY A 71 0.46 -7.57 -10.93
CA GLY A 71 0.81 -6.89 -12.17
C GLY A 71 -0.11 -5.74 -12.54
N ALA A 72 -1.24 -5.58 -11.85
CA ALA A 72 -2.16 -4.49 -12.12
C ALA A 72 -1.53 -3.15 -11.76
N ILE A 73 -1.94 -2.10 -12.45
CA ILE A 73 -1.59 -0.73 -12.09
C ILE A 73 -2.74 -0.17 -11.26
N VAL A 74 -2.41 0.38 -10.12
CA VAL A 74 -3.42 0.93 -9.21
C VAL A 74 -3.07 2.35 -8.83
N HIS A 75 -4.11 3.11 -8.52
CA HIS A 75 -4.00 4.41 -7.86
C HIS A 75 -4.76 4.34 -6.56
N LEU A 76 -4.14 4.77 -5.49
CA LEU A 76 -4.77 4.74 -4.18
C LEU A 76 -4.39 5.94 -3.35
N THR A 77 -5.26 6.29 -2.42
CA THR A 77 -4.96 7.25 -1.37
C THR A 77 -5.26 6.59 -0.03
N GLY A 78 -4.58 7.04 1.00
CA GLY A 78 -4.78 6.50 2.33
C GLY A 78 -3.90 7.20 3.34
N ARG A 79 -3.60 6.49 4.40
CA ARG A 79 -2.72 6.97 5.46
C ARG A 79 -1.78 5.89 5.90
N LEU A 80 -0.66 6.29 6.46
CA LEU A 80 0.25 5.34 7.10
C LEU A 80 -0.31 4.93 8.46
N ARG A 81 -0.18 3.66 8.78
CA ARG A 81 -0.49 3.19 10.13
C ARG A 81 0.55 2.16 10.54
N THR A 82 0.71 2.01 11.85
CA THR A 82 1.63 1.07 12.42
C THR A 82 0.86 -0.09 13.02
N ASN A 83 1.22 -1.30 12.65
CA ASN A 83 0.64 -2.52 13.20
C ASN A 83 1.66 -3.24 14.05
N ARG A 84 1.19 -3.88 15.12
CA ARG A 84 2.00 -4.67 16.03
C ARG A 84 1.57 -6.12 15.98
N TYR A 85 2.53 -7.02 16.07
CA TYR A 85 2.23 -8.43 16.16
C TYR A 85 3.34 -9.12 16.96
N ILE A 86 3.01 -10.32 17.47
CA ILE A 86 3.96 -11.15 18.19
C ILE A 86 4.40 -12.26 17.23
N ASP A 87 5.69 -12.38 17.00
CA ASP A 87 6.21 -13.42 16.11
C ASP A 87 6.33 -14.76 16.83
N ALA A 88 6.81 -15.79 16.11
CA ALA A 88 6.89 -17.13 16.63
C ALA A 88 7.86 -17.25 17.82
N SER A 89 8.82 -16.33 17.95
CA SER A 89 9.77 -16.34 19.06
C SER A 89 9.24 -15.60 20.29
N GLY A 90 8.04 -15.02 20.22
CA GLY A 90 7.47 -14.22 21.30
C GLY A 90 7.90 -12.77 21.29
N ALA A 91 8.64 -12.32 20.29
CA ALA A 91 9.09 -10.94 20.20
C ALA A 91 8.01 -10.08 19.57
N GLU A 92 7.84 -8.88 20.10
CA GLU A 92 6.92 -7.90 19.51
C GLU A 92 7.57 -7.25 18.29
N LYS A 93 6.84 -7.26 17.18
CA LYS A 93 7.27 -6.65 15.94
C LYS A 93 6.31 -5.55 15.55
N VAL A 94 6.85 -4.55 14.87
CA VAL A 94 6.08 -3.39 14.41
C VAL A 94 6.37 -3.22 12.93
N PHE A 95 5.33 -3.01 12.14
CA PHE A 95 5.51 -2.67 10.74
C PHE A 95 4.55 -1.56 10.33
N THR A 96 4.95 -0.81 9.31
CA THR A 96 4.18 0.30 8.79
C THR A 96 3.55 -0.10 7.46
N GLU A 97 2.29 0.22 7.29
CA GLU A 97 1.56 -0.04 6.05
C GLU A 97 0.69 1.16 5.71
N VAL A 98 0.19 1.19 4.48
CA VAL A 98 -0.82 2.17 4.07
C VAL A 98 -2.18 1.54 4.23
N LEU A 99 -3.08 2.21 4.95
CA LEU A 99 -4.48 1.83 4.97
C LEU A 99 -5.20 2.66 3.92
N ALA A 100 -5.68 2.00 2.86
CA ALA A 100 -6.29 2.70 1.73
C ALA A 100 -7.68 3.21 2.09
N SER A 101 -7.95 4.45 1.74
CA SER A 101 -9.29 5.03 1.81
C SER A 101 -9.93 5.10 0.43
N SER A 102 -9.13 5.03 -0.62
CA SER A 102 -9.61 4.88 -1.99
C SER A 102 -8.66 3.98 -2.75
N LEU A 103 -9.19 3.22 -3.70
CA LEU A 103 -8.39 2.31 -4.51
C LEU A 103 -9.07 2.12 -5.85
N LYS A 104 -8.32 2.34 -6.91
CA LYS A 104 -8.81 2.20 -8.27
C LYS A 104 -7.80 1.41 -9.08
N VAL A 105 -8.25 0.40 -9.78
CA VAL A 105 -7.42 -0.39 -10.69
C VAL A 105 -7.47 0.27 -12.05
N LEU A 106 -6.31 0.65 -12.58
CA LEU A 106 -6.21 1.39 -13.83
C LEU A 106 -5.90 0.48 -15.03
N GLY A 107 -5.36 -0.67 -14.77
CA GLY A 107 -4.98 -1.59 -15.84
C GLY A 107 -4.09 -2.75 -15.35
#